data_ab88acd205e5dd74a21ad67cb9716cd8
#
_entry.id   ab88acd205e5dd74a21ad67cb9716cd8
#
_cell.length_a   1.000
_cell.length_b   1.000
_cell.length_c   1.000
_cell.angle_alpha   90.00
_cell.angle_beta   90.00
_cell.angle_gamma   90.00
#
_symmetry.space_group_name_H-M   'P 1'
#
loop_
_entity.id
_entity.type
_entity.pdbx_description
1 polymer ?
#
loop_
_entity_poly.entity_id
_entity_poly.type
_entity_poly.pdbx_seq_one_letter_code
_entity_poly.pdbx_strand_id
1 'polypeptide(L)'
;MENKYVDLQENICSTFLQLFNTKMHWFKEMHPNDEKSIIDYTCTDRKDRKCHVELKQRLAKIDDYDTILLDATKLWAWTKIGYSDTLNDEQRLYFNFMNDGVIIYDINNQSEFKFYPRKKIWNPAEGKYEYRDKIGLPTKNAIIYRYNKDGTMTRVKNERYNKTYRD
;
A
#
# COMPACT_ATOMS: atom_id res chain seq x y z
N MET A 1 1.85 -26.00 10.29
CA MET A 1 0.45 -25.54 10.31
C MET A 1 0.43 -24.25 9.51
N GLU A 2 -0.13 -24.29 8.32
CA GLU A 2 -0.36 -23.08 7.52
C GLU A 2 -1.25 -22.13 8.28
N ASN A 3 -0.88 -20.87 8.33
CA ASN A 3 -1.62 -19.88 9.12
C ASN A 3 -2.81 -19.38 8.30
N LYS A 4 -3.94 -20.09 8.41
CA LYS A 4 -5.19 -19.80 7.70
C LYS A 4 -5.64 -18.32 7.75
N TYR A 5 -5.21 -17.59 8.77
CA TYR A 5 -5.52 -16.16 8.90
C TYR A 5 -4.71 -15.31 7.93
N VAL A 6 -3.43 -15.63 7.74
CA VAL A 6 -2.53 -14.94 6.78
C VAL A 6 -3.03 -15.19 5.37
N ASP A 7 -3.31 -16.44 5.02
CA ASP A 7 -3.81 -16.81 3.69
C ASP A 7 -5.13 -16.11 3.36
N LEU A 8 -6.03 -16.01 4.34
CA LEU A 8 -7.30 -15.31 4.15
C LEU A 8 -7.10 -13.80 3.91
N GLN A 9 -6.20 -13.15 4.65
CA GLN A 9 -5.89 -11.73 4.45
C GLN A 9 -5.26 -11.47 3.09
N GLU A 10 -4.32 -12.29 2.66
CA GLU A 10 -3.66 -12.16 1.37
C GLU A 10 -4.66 -12.32 0.22
N ASN A 11 -5.54 -13.30 0.30
CA ASN A 11 -6.60 -13.51 -0.70
C ASN A 11 -7.58 -12.32 -0.78
N ILE A 12 -7.97 -11.75 0.36
CA ILE A 12 -8.85 -10.59 0.41
C ILE A 12 -8.16 -9.36 -0.20
N CYS A 13 -6.92 -9.08 0.17
CA CYS A 13 -6.15 -7.96 -0.38
C CYS A 13 -5.95 -8.11 -1.89
N SER A 14 -5.65 -9.31 -2.37
CA SER A 14 -5.51 -9.62 -3.79
C SER A 14 -6.80 -9.33 -4.55
N THR A 15 -7.95 -9.76 -4.01
CA THR A 15 -9.27 -9.47 -4.59
C THR A 15 -9.55 -7.97 -4.64
N PHE A 16 -9.23 -7.22 -3.59
CA PHE A 16 -9.40 -5.77 -3.57
C PHE A 16 -8.52 -5.06 -4.59
N LEU A 17 -7.26 -5.50 -4.77
CA LEU A 17 -6.40 -4.92 -5.80
C LEU A 17 -6.95 -5.17 -7.21
N GLN A 18 -7.46 -6.37 -7.49
CA GLN A 18 -8.07 -6.69 -8.77
C GLN A 18 -9.32 -5.85 -9.05
N LEU A 19 -10.20 -5.71 -8.05
CA LEU A 19 -11.40 -4.86 -8.15
C LEU A 19 -11.01 -3.39 -8.35
N PHE A 20 -10.03 -2.90 -7.63
CA PHE A 20 -9.50 -1.54 -7.80
C PHE A 20 -9.01 -1.35 -9.24
N ASN A 21 -8.17 -2.25 -9.73
CA ASN A 21 -7.61 -2.13 -11.07
C ASN A 21 -8.67 -2.26 -12.18
N THR A 22 -9.69 -3.09 -11.98
CA THR A 22 -10.84 -3.19 -12.92
C THR A 22 -11.54 -1.85 -13.07
N LYS A 23 -11.64 -1.06 -12.01
CA LYS A 23 -12.33 0.24 -12.01
C LYS A 23 -11.42 1.39 -12.42
N MET A 24 -10.19 1.37 -11.95
CA MET A 24 -9.27 2.51 -12.07
C MET A 24 -8.23 2.35 -13.18
N HIS A 25 -8.03 1.13 -13.67
CA HIS A 25 -7.12 0.82 -14.79
C HIS A 25 -5.67 1.34 -14.59
N TRP A 26 -5.12 1.20 -13.39
CA TRP A 26 -3.75 1.65 -13.09
C TRP A 26 -2.68 0.78 -13.72
N PHE A 27 -2.93 -0.53 -13.76
CA PHE A 27 -1.95 -1.52 -14.21
C PHE A 27 -2.39 -2.22 -15.48
N LYS A 28 -1.47 -2.42 -16.42
CA LYS A 28 -1.63 -3.29 -17.58
C LYS A 28 -1.52 -4.76 -17.19
N GLU A 29 -0.57 -5.05 -16.29
CA GLU A 29 -0.25 -6.39 -15.83
C GLU A 29 -0.06 -6.38 -14.32
N MET A 30 -0.51 -7.46 -13.67
CA MET A 30 -0.37 -7.68 -12.23
C MET A 30 0.03 -9.13 -11.99
N HIS A 31 1.15 -9.33 -11.30
CA HIS A 31 1.68 -10.64 -10.96
C HIS A 31 1.85 -10.75 -9.45
N PRO A 32 1.14 -11.70 -8.78
CA PRO A 32 1.40 -11.98 -7.38
C PRO A 32 2.83 -12.51 -7.22
N ASN A 33 3.51 -12.06 -6.20
CA ASN A 33 4.82 -12.56 -5.85
C ASN A 33 4.70 -13.82 -4.99
N ASP A 34 5.81 -14.53 -4.85
CA ASP A 34 5.95 -15.68 -3.97
C ASP A 34 5.69 -15.26 -2.50
N GLU A 35 5.16 -16.17 -1.68
CA GLU A 35 4.86 -15.97 -0.25
C GLU A 35 6.06 -15.50 0.58
N LYS A 36 7.28 -15.83 0.14
CA LYS A 36 8.52 -15.36 0.78
C LYS A 36 8.97 -13.99 0.32
N SER A 37 8.30 -13.39 -0.64
CA SER A 37 8.62 -12.06 -1.12
C SER A 37 8.32 -11.00 -0.06
N ILE A 38 9.13 -9.94 -0.06
CA ILE A 38 8.94 -8.78 0.82
C ILE A 38 7.72 -7.96 0.40
N ILE A 39 7.35 -8.03 -0.86
CA ILE A 39 6.23 -7.31 -1.47
C ILE A 39 5.22 -8.28 -2.08
N ASP A 40 3.96 -7.90 -2.12
CA ASP A 40 2.86 -8.79 -2.50
C ASP A 40 2.72 -8.94 -4.02
N TYR A 41 2.91 -7.86 -4.79
CA TYR A 41 2.74 -7.85 -6.24
C TYR A 41 3.85 -7.11 -6.97
N THR A 42 4.17 -7.61 -8.16
CA THR A 42 4.91 -6.87 -9.18
C THR A 42 3.95 -6.54 -10.32
N CYS A 43 3.78 -5.26 -10.61
CA CYS A 43 2.85 -4.78 -11.62
C CYS A 43 3.58 -3.97 -12.69
N THR A 44 2.95 -3.81 -13.85
CA THR A 44 3.37 -2.88 -14.90
C THR A 44 2.28 -1.84 -15.08
N ASP A 45 2.61 -0.57 -14.94
CA ASP A 45 1.65 0.52 -15.14
C ASP A 45 1.41 0.80 -16.63
N ARG A 46 0.54 1.77 -16.94
CA ARG A 46 0.20 2.13 -18.31
C ARG A 46 1.33 2.82 -19.09
N LYS A 47 2.38 3.27 -18.39
CA LYS A 47 3.59 3.87 -18.98
C LYS A 47 4.74 2.86 -19.07
N ASP A 48 4.44 1.58 -18.93
CA ASP A 48 5.42 0.47 -18.94
C ASP A 48 6.43 0.51 -17.78
N ARG A 49 6.11 1.23 -16.69
CA ARG A 49 6.95 1.28 -15.50
C ARG A 49 6.64 0.09 -14.60
N LYS A 50 7.69 -0.48 -14.07
CA LYS A 50 7.58 -1.55 -13.06
C LYS A 50 7.17 -0.96 -11.71
N CYS A 51 6.18 -1.57 -11.09
CA CYS A 51 5.63 -1.18 -9.79
C CYS A 51 5.75 -2.33 -8.80
N HIS A 52 6.35 -2.06 -7.67
CA HIS A 52 6.38 -2.97 -6.52
C HIS A 52 5.25 -2.58 -5.58
N VAL A 53 4.31 -3.49 -5.37
CA VAL A 53 3.07 -3.19 -4.65
C VAL A 53 2.98 -4.00 -3.37
N GLU A 54 2.76 -3.30 -2.29
CA GLU A 54 2.44 -3.85 -0.98
C GLU A 54 0.98 -3.57 -0.64
N LEU A 55 0.30 -4.57 -0.11
CA LEU A 55 -1.12 -4.52 0.19
C LEU A 55 -1.38 -4.65 1.69
N LYS A 56 -2.33 -3.87 2.19
CA LYS A 56 -2.81 -3.98 3.56
C LYS A 56 -4.30 -3.74 3.65
N GLN A 57 -5.02 -4.63 4.29
CA GLN A 57 -6.39 -4.38 4.72
C GLN A 57 -6.39 -3.71 6.09
N ARG A 58 -7.26 -2.71 6.26
CA ARG A 58 -7.47 -2.04 7.53
C ARG A 58 -8.96 -1.96 7.84
N LEU A 59 -9.34 -2.50 8.98
CA LEU A 59 -10.73 -2.46 9.46
C LEU A 59 -11.05 -1.11 10.11
N ALA A 60 -10.90 -0.05 9.31
CA ALA A 60 -11.07 1.34 9.73
C ALA A 60 -11.54 2.18 8.53
N LYS A 61 -12.02 3.38 8.79
CA LYS A 61 -12.35 4.37 7.75
C LYS A 61 -11.15 5.26 7.44
N ILE A 62 -11.17 5.88 6.27
CA ILE A 62 -10.11 6.80 5.82
C ILE A 62 -9.88 7.91 6.83
N ASP A 63 -10.95 8.49 7.37
CA ASP A 63 -10.88 9.64 8.29
C ASP A 63 -10.55 9.27 9.74
N ASP A 64 -10.40 7.98 10.06
CA ASP A 64 -10.02 7.54 11.40
C ASP A 64 -8.54 7.80 11.73
N TYR A 65 -7.71 8.06 10.72
CA TYR A 65 -6.27 8.22 10.90
C TYR A 65 -5.68 9.37 10.08
N ASP A 66 -4.89 10.21 10.73
CA ASP A 66 -4.05 11.21 10.06
C ASP A 66 -2.76 10.63 9.50
N THR A 67 -2.40 9.43 9.96
CA THR A 67 -1.14 8.75 9.66
C THR A 67 -1.35 7.26 9.55
N ILE A 68 -0.87 6.67 8.48
CA ILE A 68 -0.85 5.21 8.27
C ILE A 68 0.52 4.67 8.65
N LEU A 69 0.56 3.55 9.35
CA LEU A 69 1.79 2.92 9.80
C LEU A 69 2.26 1.82 8.84
N LEU A 70 3.55 1.81 8.56
CA LEU A 70 4.27 0.78 7.83
C LEU A 70 5.41 0.25 8.71
N ASP A 71 5.72 -1.05 8.62
CA ASP A 71 6.87 -1.62 9.32
C ASP A 71 8.18 -1.02 8.78
N ALA A 72 9.03 -0.52 9.69
CA ALA A 72 10.29 0.11 9.32
C ALA A 72 11.23 -0.88 8.62
N THR A 73 11.26 -2.13 9.07
CA THR A 73 12.05 -3.21 8.45
C THR A 73 11.58 -3.52 7.04
N LYS A 74 10.25 -3.47 6.80
CA LYS A 74 9.66 -3.67 5.47
C LYS A 74 10.03 -2.53 4.52
N LEU A 75 9.90 -1.29 4.97
CA LEU A 75 10.32 -0.13 4.19
C LEU A 75 11.80 -0.21 3.82
N TRP A 76 12.64 -0.54 4.77
CA TRP A 76 14.09 -0.69 4.56
C TRP A 76 14.42 -1.76 3.51
N ALA A 77 13.83 -2.94 3.64
CA ALA A 77 14.02 -4.03 2.68
C ALA A 77 13.47 -3.65 1.30
N TRP A 78 12.33 -3.00 1.24
CA TRP A 78 11.68 -2.58 0.01
C TRP A 78 12.47 -1.52 -0.76
N THR A 79 13.13 -0.60 -0.08
CA THR A 79 14.00 0.40 -0.72
C THR A 79 15.23 -0.21 -1.39
N LYS A 80 15.62 -1.45 -1.02
CA LYS A 80 16.73 -2.17 -1.63
C LYS A 80 16.33 -2.98 -2.86
N ILE A 81 15.04 -3.25 -3.07
CA ILE A 81 14.58 -3.97 -4.24
C ILE A 81 14.70 -3.07 -5.47
N GLY A 82 15.37 -3.57 -6.48
CA GLY A 82 15.53 -2.85 -7.73
C GLY A 82 16.50 -1.67 -7.66
N TYR A 83 17.42 -1.63 -6.72
CA TYR A 83 18.47 -0.62 -6.65
C TYR A 83 19.52 -0.90 -7.74
N SER A 84 19.31 -0.34 -8.92
CA SER A 84 20.32 -0.19 -9.96
C SER A 84 20.42 1.28 -10.34
N ASP A 85 21.55 1.73 -10.88
CA ASP A 85 21.78 3.14 -11.22
C ASP A 85 20.82 3.70 -12.31
N THR A 86 19.97 2.85 -12.87
CA THR A 86 18.96 3.19 -13.89
C THR A 86 17.54 3.41 -13.33
N LEU A 87 17.36 3.55 -12.04
CA LEU A 87 16.14 3.25 -11.26
C LEU A 87 15.17 4.36 -10.99
N ASN A 88 15.24 5.46 -11.67
CA ASN A 88 14.19 6.48 -11.50
C ASN A 88 12.81 6.06 -12.03
N ASP A 89 12.70 4.89 -12.65
CA ASP A 89 11.48 4.45 -13.33
C ASP A 89 10.66 3.39 -12.58
N GLU A 90 11.20 2.76 -11.53
CA GLU A 90 10.44 1.79 -10.73
C GLU A 90 9.68 2.47 -9.58
N GLN A 91 8.40 2.16 -9.46
CA GLN A 91 7.55 2.70 -8.40
C GLN A 91 7.41 1.72 -7.25
N ARG A 92 7.21 2.24 -6.04
CA ARG A 92 6.88 1.48 -4.83
C ARG A 92 5.57 2.00 -4.28
N LEU A 93 4.52 1.19 -4.38
CA LEU A 93 3.16 1.58 -4.06
C LEU A 93 2.65 0.80 -2.84
N TYR A 94 2.18 1.52 -1.84
CA TYR A 94 1.58 0.95 -0.64
C TYR A 94 0.08 1.20 -0.62
N PHE A 95 -0.69 0.15 -0.87
CA PHE A 95 -2.15 0.17 -0.88
C PHE A 95 -2.69 -0.21 0.48
N ASN A 96 -3.53 0.65 1.04
CA ASN A 96 -4.28 0.38 2.26
C ASN A 96 -5.76 0.38 1.92
N PHE A 97 -6.38 -0.80 1.93
CA PHE A 97 -7.81 -0.98 1.71
C PHE A 97 -8.56 -0.73 3.01
N MET A 98 -9.32 0.36 3.03
CA MET A 98 -10.11 0.82 4.17
C MET A 98 -11.57 0.39 3.99
N ASN A 99 -12.39 0.50 5.04
CA ASN A 99 -13.82 0.16 4.95
C ASN A 99 -14.60 1.03 3.95
N ASP A 100 -14.15 2.26 3.71
CA ASP A 100 -14.82 3.26 2.88
C ASP A 100 -13.98 3.78 1.70
N GLY A 101 -12.87 3.11 1.39
CA GLY A 101 -12.04 3.48 0.25
C GLY A 101 -10.63 2.90 0.27
N VAL A 102 -9.73 3.55 -0.45
CA VAL A 102 -8.32 3.13 -0.59
C VAL A 102 -7.40 4.31 -0.35
N ILE A 103 -6.38 4.11 0.48
CA ILE A 103 -5.28 5.06 0.69
C ILE A 103 -4.03 4.48 0.04
N ILE A 104 -3.42 5.20 -0.90
CA ILE A 104 -2.27 4.74 -1.67
C ILE A 104 -1.11 5.71 -1.47
N TYR A 105 0.04 5.18 -1.11
CA TYR A 105 1.28 5.94 -1.04
C TYR A 105 2.22 5.52 -2.17
N ASP A 106 2.73 6.50 -2.89
CA ASP A 106 3.92 6.33 -3.70
C ASP A 106 5.14 6.60 -2.78
N ILE A 107 5.79 5.53 -2.36
CA ILE A 107 6.87 5.59 -1.37
C ILE A 107 8.06 6.39 -1.88
N ASN A 108 8.32 6.36 -3.19
CA ASN A 108 9.43 7.12 -3.79
C ASN A 108 9.24 8.65 -3.65
N ASN A 109 8.00 9.10 -3.57
CA ASN A 109 7.63 10.52 -3.51
C ASN A 109 7.26 11.00 -2.10
N GLN A 110 7.46 10.17 -1.06
CA GLN A 110 7.24 10.60 0.32
C GLN A 110 8.44 11.39 0.82
N SER A 111 8.18 12.58 1.38
CA SER A 111 9.20 13.46 1.98
C SER A 111 9.04 13.61 3.49
N GLU A 112 7.94 13.13 4.05
CA GLU A 112 7.64 13.24 5.47
C GLU A 112 7.43 11.83 6.03
N PHE A 113 8.32 11.43 6.95
CA PHE A 113 8.23 10.18 7.67
C PHE A 113 8.35 10.46 9.17
N LYS A 114 7.45 9.89 9.95
CA LYS A 114 7.56 9.89 11.40
C LYS A 114 7.98 8.52 11.90
N PHE A 115 9.10 8.45 12.61
CA PHE A 115 9.58 7.20 13.18
C PHE A 115 8.97 6.95 14.56
N TYR A 116 8.44 5.75 14.75
CA TYR A 116 7.86 5.27 16.01
C TYR A 116 8.63 4.03 16.47
N PRO A 117 9.62 4.18 17.36
CA PRO A 117 10.39 3.06 17.86
C PRO A 117 9.54 2.18 18.76
N ARG A 118 9.72 0.86 18.66
CA ARG A 118 9.15 -0.15 19.55
C ARG A 118 7.64 0.04 19.83
N LYS A 119 6.87 0.34 18.79
CA LYS A 119 5.43 0.45 18.93
C LYS A 119 4.83 -0.91 19.25
N LYS A 120 4.03 -0.97 20.32
CA LYS A 120 3.28 -2.18 20.72
C LYS A 120 2.14 -2.39 19.72
N ILE A 121 2.09 -3.56 19.12
CA ILE A 121 1.04 -3.96 18.18
C ILE A 121 0.52 -5.35 18.54
N TRP A 122 -0.74 -5.60 18.22
CA TRP A 122 -1.31 -6.94 18.31
C TRP A 122 -0.97 -7.74 17.05
N ASN A 123 -0.39 -8.94 17.23
CA ASN A 123 -0.18 -9.90 16.16
C ASN A 123 -1.26 -10.97 16.20
N PRO A 124 -2.29 -10.90 15.36
CA PRO A 124 -3.40 -11.87 15.39
C PRO A 124 -2.97 -13.28 14.95
N ALA A 125 -1.93 -13.38 14.15
CA ALA A 125 -1.40 -14.68 13.71
C ALA A 125 -0.78 -15.48 14.86
N GLU A 126 -0.17 -14.79 15.83
CA GLU A 126 0.48 -15.41 17.00
C GLU A 126 -0.34 -15.24 18.30
N GLY A 127 -1.43 -14.48 18.26
CA GLY A 127 -2.27 -14.22 19.43
C GLY A 127 -1.55 -13.48 20.55
N LYS A 128 -0.56 -12.64 20.25
CA LYS A 128 0.23 -11.91 21.23
C LYS A 128 0.54 -10.48 20.81
N TYR A 129 0.96 -9.66 21.78
CA TYR A 129 1.52 -8.34 21.48
C TYR A 129 3.00 -8.49 21.12
N GLU A 130 3.41 -7.70 20.12
CA GLU A 130 4.79 -7.55 19.67
C GLU A 130 5.20 -6.09 19.71
N TYR A 131 6.52 -5.86 19.71
CA TYR A 131 7.09 -4.52 19.60
C TYR A 131 7.82 -4.42 18.26
N ARG A 132 7.39 -3.49 17.42
CA ARG A 132 8.00 -3.25 16.11
C ARG A 132 8.25 -1.77 15.90
N ASP A 133 9.33 -1.48 15.19
CA ASP A 133 9.58 -0.14 14.70
C ASP A 133 8.64 0.16 13.54
N LYS A 134 7.99 1.31 13.59
CA LYS A 134 7.02 1.75 12.57
C LYS A 134 7.43 3.08 11.97
N ILE A 135 7.09 3.24 10.70
CA ILE A 135 7.14 4.51 9.99
C ILE A 135 5.71 4.99 9.80
N GLY A 136 5.46 6.24 10.16
CA GLY A 136 4.19 6.92 9.93
C GLY A 136 4.21 7.69 8.62
N LEU A 137 3.21 7.45 7.78
CA LEU A 137 2.98 8.11 6.49
C LEU A 137 1.76 9.01 6.63
N PRO A 138 1.92 10.36 6.56
CA PRO A 138 0.79 11.28 6.69
C PRO A 138 -0.23 11.07 5.57
N THR A 139 -1.52 10.98 5.91
CA THR A 139 -2.60 10.77 4.94
C THR A 139 -2.76 11.94 3.97
N LYS A 140 -2.39 13.17 4.37
CA LYS A 140 -2.36 14.35 3.49
C LYS A 140 -1.45 14.18 2.26
N ASN A 141 -0.50 13.25 2.30
CA ASN A 141 0.45 12.97 1.22
C ASN A 141 0.07 11.73 0.39
N ALA A 142 -1.08 11.14 0.65
CA ALA A 142 -1.56 9.95 -0.03
C ALA A 142 -2.46 10.29 -1.22
N ILE A 143 -2.57 9.34 -2.14
CA ILE A 143 -3.65 9.30 -3.12
C ILE A 143 -4.81 8.57 -2.47
N ILE A 144 -5.98 9.17 -2.45
CA ILE A 144 -7.16 8.65 -1.76
C ILE A 144 -8.31 8.49 -2.74
N TYR A 145 -8.93 7.32 -2.73
CA TYR A 145 -10.19 7.02 -3.40
C TYR A 145 -11.26 6.65 -2.38
N ARG A 146 -12.45 7.24 -2.49
CA ARG A 146 -13.61 6.86 -1.68
C ARG A 146 -14.56 5.99 -2.47
N TYR A 147 -15.12 4.99 -1.82
CA TYR A 147 -16.20 4.18 -2.40
C TYR A 147 -17.50 4.97 -2.39
N ASN A 148 -18.19 4.97 -3.51
CA ASN A 148 -19.53 5.51 -3.65
C ASN A 148 -20.58 4.41 -3.45
N LYS A 149 -21.81 4.82 -3.13
CA LYS A 149 -22.94 3.87 -2.92
C LYS A 149 -23.27 3.03 -4.16
N ASP A 150 -23.00 3.54 -5.34
CA ASP A 150 -23.20 2.84 -6.62
C ASP A 150 -22.04 1.89 -6.99
N GLY A 151 -21.07 1.73 -6.12
CA GLY A 151 -19.89 0.89 -6.34
C GLY A 151 -18.79 1.53 -7.18
N THR A 152 -18.93 2.79 -7.59
CA THR A 152 -17.83 3.56 -8.20
C THR A 152 -16.88 4.11 -7.15
N MET A 153 -15.74 4.65 -7.59
CA MET A 153 -14.77 5.30 -6.71
C MET A 153 -14.55 6.74 -7.16
N THR A 154 -14.48 7.65 -6.18
CA THR A 154 -14.13 9.05 -6.42
C THR A 154 -12.78 9.35 -5.82
N ARG A 155 -11.86 9.90 -6.62
CA ARG A 155 -10.58 10.40 -6.14
C ARG A 155 -10.80 11.66 -5.30
N VAL A 156 -10.29 11.63 -4.08
CA VAL A 156 -10.24 12.82 -3.22
C VAL A 156 -9.11 13.71 -3.73
N LYS A 157 -9.41 14.97 -4.01
CA LYS A 157 -8.40 15.95 -4.41
C LYS A 157 -7.48 16.22 -3.23
N ASN A 158 -6.21 15.87 -3.39
CA ASN A 158 -5.16 16.24 -2.45
C ASN A 158 -4.27 17.27 -3.17
N GLU A 159 -4.11 18.45 -2.60
CA GLU A 159 -3.43 19.59 -3.24
C GLU A 159 -2.00 19.27 -3.70
N ARG A 160 -1.33 18.32 -3.03
CA ARG A 160 0.06 17.97 -3.33
C ARG A 160 0.21 17.09 -4.57
N TYR A 161 -0.78 16.24 -4.90
CA TYR A 161 -0.73 15.31 -6.04
C TYR A 161 -1.31 15.89 -7.34
N ASN A 162 -1.90 17.07 -7.30
CA ASN A 162 -2.42 17.72 -8.51
C ASN A 162 -1.33 18.16 -9.50
N LYS A 163 -0.05 18.11 -9.11
CA LYS A 163 1.06 18.55 -9.98
C LYS A 163 1.79 17.43 -10.73
N THR A 164 1.65 16.17 -10.35
CA THR A 164 2.51 15.09 -10.87
C THR A 164 1.80 14.02 -11.70
N TYR A 165 0.49 13.94 -11.67
CA TYR A 165 -0.29 12.95 -12.41
C TYR A 165 -1.32 13.62 -13.31
N ARG A 166 -0.90 14.64 -14.05
CA ARG A 166 -1.65 15.09 -15.21
C ARG A 166 -1.19 14.29 -16.41
N ASP A 167 -2.08 13.41 -16.84
CA ASP A 167 -2.21 12.75 -18.17
C ASP A 167 -0.92 12.29 -18.87
#